data_47a4eadacbe9bb1b9e8eba89fad0d1a7
#
_entry.id   47a4eadacbe9bb1b9e8eba89fad0d1a7
#
_cell.length_a   1.000
_cell.length_b   1.000
_cell.length_c   1.000
_cell.angle_alpha   90.00
_cell.angle_beta   90.00
_cell.angle_gamma   90.00
#
_symmetry.space_group_name_H-M   'P 1'
#
loop_
_entity.id
_entity.type
_entity.pdbx_description
1 polymer ?
#
loop_
_entity_poly.entity_id
_entity_poly.type
_entity_poly.pdbx_seq_one_letter_code
_entity_poly.pdbx_strand_id
1 'polypeptide(L)'
;MIEREEEVMYPNMFNRDEVFFRLGVEKSEDLLQTLRNVKNPNFQDDKGISYLHRACQAHNVEAIKILLELGANPNINDLQGTSPILEAIGRINENNNEILEIMLQHGLDLEKMEGGMTLKDMIESFKDDEMNKIVKKYYHK
;
A
#
# COMPACT_ATOMS: atom_id res chain seq x y z
N MET A 1 22.89 7.23 -25.68
CA MET A 1 23.76 8.26 -25.18
C MET A 1 23.00 9.43 -24.57
N ILE A 2 22.10 10.01 -25.30
CA ILE A 2 21.27 11.09 -24.76
C ILE A 2 20.44 10.60 -23.59
N GLU A 3 19.94 9.38 -23.71
CA GLU A 3 19.13 8.80 -22.64
C GLU A 3 19.92 8.68 -21.35
N ARG A 4 21.19 8.27 -21.47
CA ARG A 4 22.04 8.13 -20.32
C ARG A 4 22.32 9.49 -19.67
N GLU A 5 22.50 10.50 -20.50
CA GLU A 5 22.73 11.85 -19.98
C GLU A 5 21.50 12.35 -19.24
N GLU A 6 20.31 12.03 -19.77
CA GLU A 6 19.08 12.43 -19.11
C GLU A 6 18.92 11.74 -17.76
N GLU A 7 19.32 10.48 -17.67
CA GLU A 7 19.29 9.77 -16.41
C GLU A 7 20.16 10.46 -15.37
N VAL A 8 21.33 10.93 -15.80
CA VAL A 8 22.23 11.63 -14.90
C VAL A 8 21.64 12.96 -14.46
N MET A 9 21.03 13.67 -15.38
CA MET A 9 20.48 15.00 -15.09
C MET A 9 19.24 14.93 -14.19
N TYR A 10 18.45 13.86 -14.30
CA TYR A 10 17.21 13.74 -13.55
C TYR A 10 17.16 12.41 -12.83
N PRO A 11 18.09 12.20 -11.88
CA PRO A 11 18.20 10.88 -11.25
C PRO A 11 16.92 10.42 -10.57
N ASN A 12 16.17 11.32 -9.97
CA ASN A 12 14.93 10.94 -9.30
C ASN A 12 13.86 10.50 -10.29
N MET A 13 13.91 11.05 -11.50
CA MET A 13 12.94 10.68 -12.53
C MET A 13 13.30 9.35 -13.19
N PHE A 14 14.57 9.17 -13.52
CA PHE A 14 14.99 8.00 -14.31
C PHE A 14 15.38 6.81 -13.45
N ASN A 15 15.66 7.05 -12.17
CA ASN A 15 15.88 5.96 -11.23
C ASN A 15 14.59 5.53 -10.57
N ARG A 16 13.49 6.15 -10.95
CA ARG A 16 12.20 5.74 -10.44
C ARG A 16 11.92 4.31 -10.85
N ASP A 17 11.45 3.56 -9.90
CA ASP A 17 11.15 2.16 -10.13
C ASP A 17 9.97 2.04 -11.09
N GLU A 18 10.16 1.27 -12.16
CA GLU A 18 9.12 1.09 -13.16
C GLU A 18 7.87 0.45 -12.55
N VAL A 19 8.07 -0.51 -11.65
CA VAL A 19 6.96 -1.18 -10.98
C VAL A 19 6.15 -0.17 -10.18
N PHE A 20 6.84 0.72 -9.47
CA PHE A 20 6.19 1.76 -8.70
C PHE A 20 5.25 2.59 -9.57
N PHE A 21 5.75 3.02 -10.73
CA PHE A 21 4.94 3.81 -11.65
C PHE A 21 3.76 3.01 -12.19
N ARG A 22 4.02 1.77 -12.61
CA ARG A 22 2.99 0.94 -13.23
C ARG A 22 1.86 0.61 -12.25
N LEU A 23 2.18 0.48 -10.97
CA LEU A 23 1.17 0.22 -9.94
C LEU A 23 0.11 1.31 -9.89
N GLY A 24 0.46 2.52 -10.27
CA GLY A 24 -0.48 3.62 -10.25
C GLY A 24 -1.34 3.74 -11.50
N VAL A 25 -0.98 3.05 -12.59
CA VAL A 25 -1.63 3.28 -13.87
C VAL A 25 -2.17 2.04 -14.56
N GLU A 26 -1.87 0.84 -14.06
CA GLU A 26 -2.36 -0.37 -14.73
C GLU A 26 -2.67 -1.48 -13.73
N LYS A 27 -3.48 -2.44 -14.18
CA LYS A 27 -3.82 -3.63 -13.39
C LYS A 27 -3.65 -4.88 -14.25
N SER A 28 -2.61 -4.92 -15.06
CA SER A 28 -2.40 -5.98 -16.03
C SER A 28 -1.80 -7.22 -15.39
N GLU A 29 -1.98 -8.36 -16.04
CA GLU A 29 -1.34 -9.59 -15.62
C GLU A 29 0.18 -9.47 -15.72
N ASP A 30 0.64 -8.73 -16.72
CA ASP A 30 2.07 -8.51 -16.88
C ASP A 30 2.67 -7.78 -15.68
N LEU A 31 1.95 -6.79 -15.16
CA LEU A 31 2.38 -6.11 -13.94
C LEU A 31 2.48 -7.10 -12.78
N LEU A 32 1.49 -7.98 -12.63
CA LEU A 32 1.51 -8.94 -11.53
C LEU A 32 2.70 -9.89 -11.63
N GLN A 33 3.04 -10.33 -12.85
CA GLN A 33 4.21 -11.17 -13.04
C GLN A 33 5.49 -10.41 -12.69
N THR A 34 5.55 -9.15 -13.07
CA THR A 34 6.70 -8.31 -12.74
C THR A 34 6.85 -8.15 -11.23
N LEU A 35 5.72 -7.96 -10.53
CA LEU A 35 5.74 -7.83 -9.07
C LEU A 35 6.33 -9.05 -8.39
N ARG A 36 6.03 -10.24 -8.91
CA ARG A 36 6.51 -11.47 -8.28
C ARG A 36 8.04 -11.57 -8.29
N ASN A 37 8.69 -10.74 -9.09
CA ASN A 37 10.15 -10.76 -9.23
C ASN A 37 10.83 -9.54 -8.61
N VAL A 38 10.11 -8.67 -7.90
CA VAL A 38 10.76 -7.52 -7.29
C VAL A 38 11.65 -7.99 -6.15
N LYS A 39 12.79 -7.34 -6.01
CA LYS A 39 13.79 -7.72 -5.02
C LYS A 39 13.52 -7.10 -3.67
N ASN A 40 12.95 -5.89 -3.65
CA ASN A 40 12.66 -5.19 -2.41
C ASN A 40 11.19 -4.80 -2.38
N PRO A 41 10.34 -5.64 -1.78
CA PRO A 41 8.91 -5.32 -1.73
C PRO A 41 8.59 -4.11 -0.86
N ASN A 42 9.56 -3.63 -0.08
CA ASN A 42 9.39 -2.47 0.77
C ASN A 42 10.03 -1.20 0.20
N PHE A 43 10.29 -1.20 -1.12
CA PHE A 43 10.80 0.00 -1.77
C PHE A 43 9.90 1.21 -1.46
N GLN A 44 10.53 2.34 -1.17
CA GLN A 44 9.83 3.61 -0.94
C GLN A 44 10.51 4.69 -1.76
N ASP A 45 9.70 5.57 -2.35
CA ASP A 45 10.25 6.68 -3.12
C ASP A 45 10.72 7.78 -2.17
N ASP A 46 11.06 8.94 -2.73
CA ASP A 46 11.61 10.04 -1.93
C ASP A 46 10.57 10.69 -1.01
N LYS A 47 9.30 10.38 -1.19
CA LYS A 47 8.24 10.82 -0.28
C LYS A 47 7.83 9.72 0.69
N GLY A 48 8.53 8.60 0.66
CA GLY A 48 8.23 7.47 1.52
C GLY A 48 7.08 6.62 1.04
N ILE A 49 6.57 6.87 -0.17
CA ILE A 49 5.46 6.11 -0.72
C ILE A 49 5.97 4.76 -1.20
N SER A 50 5.37 3.68 -0.70
CA SER A 50 5.82 2.32 -1.01
C SER A 50 4.99 1.73 -2.15
N TYR A 51 5.45 0.56 -2.65
CA TYR A 51 4.64 -0.21 -3.60
C TYR A 51 3.25 -0.46 -3.02
N LEU A 52 3.19 -0.81 -1.74
CA LEU A 52 1.93 -1.14 -1.11
C LEU A 52 1.00 0.07 -1.06
N HIS A 53 1.54 1.27 -0.79
CA HIS A 53 0.75 2.49 -0.87
C HIS A 53 0.12 2.65 -2.26
N ARG A 54 0.93 2.43 -3.30
CA ARG A 54 0.45 2.60 -4.68
C ARG A 54 -0.60 1.56 -5.03
N ALA A 55 -0.38 0.32 -4.64
CA ALA A 55 -1.35 -0.75 -4.90
C ALA A 55 -2.67 -0.46 -4.20
N CYS A 56 -2.60 0.07 -2.98
CA CYS A 56 -3.81 0.43 -2.23
C CYS A 56 -4.54 1.61 -2.87
N GLN A 57 -3.81 2.63 -3.32
CA GLN A 57 -4.43 3.75 -4.03
C GLN A 57 -5.19 3.27 -5.26
N ALA A 58 -4.65 2.30 -5.96
CA ALA A 58 -5.25 1.76 -7.16
C ALA A 58 -6.32 0.70 -6.86
N HIS A 59 -6.46 0.31 -5.61
CA HIS A 59 -7.35 -0.78 -5.20
C HIS A 59 -7.08 -2.05 -6.00
N ASN A 60 -5.79 -2.32 -6.25
CA ASN A 60 -5.37 -3.50 -7.00
C ASN A 60 -5.15 -4.64 -6.01
N VAL A 61 -6.22 -5.38 -5.73
CA VAL A 61 -6.23 -6.42 -4.71
C VAL A 61 -5.17 -7.48 -4.98
N GLU A 62 -5.02 -7.90 -6.23
CA GLU A 62 -4.05 -8.95 -6.56
C GLU A 62 -2.62 -8.47 -6.32
N ALA A 63 -2.32 -7.21 -6.66
CA ALA A 63 -1.01 -6.66 -6.40
C ALA A 63 -0.73 -6.58 -4.90
N ILE A 64 -1.74 -6.18 -4.11
CA ILE A 64 -1.61 -6.12 -2.66
C ILE A 64 -1.26 -7.50 -2.11
N LYS A 65 -1.97 -8.54 -2.56
CA LYS A 65 -1.71 -9.90 -2.11
C LYS A 65 -0.29 -10.34 -2.43
N ILE A 66 0.15 -10.07 -3.66
CA ILE A 66 1.49 -10.48 -4.08
C ILE A 66 2.55 -9.78 -3.23
N LEU A 67 2.39 -8.46 -3.03
CA LEU A 67 3.35 -7.71 -2.25
C LEU A 67 3.45 -8.23 -0.82
N LEU A 68 2.30 -8.50 -0.20
CA LEU A 68 2.30 -9.00 1.17
C LEU A 68 2.91 -10.39 1.26
N GLU A 69 2.66 -11.24 0.26
CA GLU A 69 3.26 -12.57 0.21
C GLU A 69 4.78 -12.49 0.04
N LEU A 70 5.27 -11.46 -0.61
CA LEU A 70 6.71 -11.23 -0.77
C LEU A 70 7.35 -10.62 0.48
N GLY A 71 6.55 -10.27 1.48
CA GLY A 71 7.08 -9.72 2.72
C GLY A 71 6.96 -8.22 2.86
N ALA A 72 6.12 -7.57 2.04
CA ALA A 72 5.90 -6.15 2.21
C ALA A 72 5.31 -5.87 3.59
N ASN A 73 5.77 -4.78 4.19
CA ASN A 73 5.35 -4.40 5.53
C ASN A 73 4.04 -3.62 5.45
N PRO A 74 2.92 -4.16 5.97
CA PRO A 74 1.65 -3.44 5.91
C PRO A 74 1.63 -2.21 6.81
N ASN A 75 2.59 -2.08 7.71
CA ASN A 75 2.66 -0.96 8.66
C ASN A 75 3.65 0.11 8.25
N ILE A 76 4.12 0.06 7.01
CA ILE A 76 5.09 1.04 6.53
C ILE A 76 4.41 2.40 6.38
N ASN A 77 5.11 3.48 6.75
CA ASN A 77 4.55 4.83 6.64
C ASN A 77 5.28 5.62 5.57
N ASP A 78 4.55 6.52 4.91
CA ASP A 78 5.21 7.51 4.08
C ASP A 78 5.73 8.64 4.98
N LEU A 79 6.32 9.67 4.38
CA LEU A 79 6.92 10.76 5.16
C LEU A 79 5.88 11.62 5.87
N GLN A 80 4.61 11.52 5.49
CA GLN A 80 3.53 12.22 6.16
C GLN A 80 2.92 11.39 7.28
N GLY A 81 3.42 10.18 7.47
CA GLY A 81 2.92 9.29 8.51
C GLY A 81 1.70 8.48 8.10
N THR A 82 1.38 8.44 6.82
CA THR A 82 0.21 7.71 6.33
C THR A 82 0.58 6.26 5.99
N SER A 83 -0.26 5.33 6.41
CA SER A 83 -0.06 3.91 6.10
C SER A 83 -0.80 3.54 4.81
N PRO A 84 -0.40 2.43 4.15
CA PRO A 84 -1.04 2.02 2.90
C PRO A 84 -2.53 1.78 3.03
N ILE A 85 -2.99 1.23 4.15
CA ILE A 85 -4.42 0.91 4.28
C ILE A 85 -5.29 2.15 4.15
N LEU A 86 -4.82 3.31 4.64
CA LEU A 86 -5.60 4.52 4.54
C LEU A 86 -5.71 5.03 3.11
N GLU A 87 -4.76 4.68 2.25
CA GLU A 87 -4.87 5.02 0.84
C GLU A 87 -6.04 4.28 0.19
N ALA A 88 -6.35 3.10 0.70
CA ALA A 88 -7.46 2.31 0.16
C ALA A 88 -8.79 2.73 0.79
N ILE A 89 -8.88 2.64 2.13
CA ILE A 89 -10.17 2.80 2.80
C ILE A 89 -10.56 4.25 3.04
N GLY A 90 -9.67 5.19 2.73
CA GLY A 90 -10.01 6.60 2.82
C GLY A 90 -11.01 7.05 1.77
N ARG A 91 -11.35 6.19 0.82
CA ARG A 91 -12.35 6.44 -0.22
C ARG A 91 -13.33 5.29 -0.26
N ILE A 92 -14.55 5.58 -0.68
CA ILE A 92 -15.56 4.53 -0.83
C ILE A 92 -15.20 3.67 -2.04
N ASN A 93 -15.09 2.36 -1.83
CA ASN A 93 -14.76 1.43 -2.90
C ASN A 93 -15.23 0.04 -2.48
N GLU A 94 -15.66 -0.76 -3.43
CA GLU A 94 -16.21 -2.08 -3.14
C GLU A 94 -15.17 -3.04 -2.57
N ASN A 95 -13.89 -2.78 -2.77
CA ASN A 95 -12.81 -3.67 -2.33
C ASN A 95 -12.25 -3.30 -0.96
N ASN A 96 -12.77 -2.27 -0.30
CA ASN A 96 -12.18 -1.78 0.94
C ASN A 96 -12.14 -2.85 2.04
N ASN A 97 -13.23 -3.58 2.21
CA ASN A 97 -13.28 -4.60 3.27
C ASN A 97 -12.33 -5.75 2.98
N GLU A 98 -12.25 -6.15 1.73
CA GLU A 98 -11.33 -7.22 1.33
C GLU A 98 -9.88 -6.80 1.56
N ILE A 99 -9.54 -5.57 1.17
CA ILE A 99 -8.18 -5.06 1.36
C ILE A 99 -7.83 -4.99 2.84
N LEU A 100 -8.75 -4.47 3.66
CA LEU A 100 -8.52 -4.38 5.09
C LEU A 100 -8.25 -5.76 5.69
N GLU A 101 -9.06 -6.74 5.32
CA GLU A 101 -8.88 -8.07 5.88
C GLU A 101 -7.56 -8.71 5.45
N ILE A 102 -7.19 -8.54 4.19
CA ILE A 102 -5.91 -9.07 3.70
C ILE A 102 -4.75 -8.43 4.46
N MET A 103 -4.80 -7.13 4.67
CA MET A 103 -3.75 -6.43 5.40
C MET A 103 -3.66 -6.92 6.84
N LEU A 104 -4.81 -7.13 7.49
CA LEU A 104 -4.83 -7.63 8.85
C LEU A 104 -4.30 -9.06 8.94
N GLN A 105 -4.57 -9.88 7.93
CA GLN A 105 -4.04 -11.24 7.89
C GLN A 105 -2.52 -11.26 7.80
N HIS A 106 -1.93 -10.18 7.32
CA HIS A 106 -0.48 -10.06 7.17
C HIS A 106 0.15 -9.14 8.22
N GLY A 107 -0.56 -8.87 9.30
CA GLY A 107 0.05 -8.19 10.45
C GLY A 107 -0.16 -6.70 10.54
N LEU A 108 -1.17 -6.15 9.86
CA LEU A 108 -1.49 -4.74 10.04
C LEU A 108 -1.78 -4.47 11.51
N ASP A 109 -1.14 -3.44 12.06
CA ASP A 109 -1.22 -3.12 13.49
C ASP A 109 -2.31 -2.08 13.72
N LEU A 110 -3.39 -2.52 14.35
CA LEU A 110 -4.53 -1.64 14.63
C LEU A 110 -4.25 -0.63 15.73
N GLU A 111 -3.18 -0.83 16.50
CA GLU A 111 -2.79 0.12 17.54
C GLU A 111 -1.88 1.22 17.00
N LYS A 112 -1.51 1.14 15.72
CA LYS A 112 -0.64 2.11 15.09
C LYS A 112 -1.27 3.49 15.09
N MET A 113 -0.47 4.52 15.38
CA MET A 113 -0.98 5.89 15.40
C MET A 113 -1.07 6.48 14.01
N GLU A 114 -2.18 7.10 13.72
CA GLU A 114 -2.45 7.77 12.44
C GLU A 114 -3.10 9.11 12.77
N GLY A 115 -2.36 10.18 12.61
CA GLY A 115 -2.92 11.51 12.79
C GLY A 115 -3.51 11.77 14.16
N GLY A 116 -2.91 11.23 15.19
CA GLY A 116 -3.33 11.52 16.56
C GLY A 116 -4.29 10.51 17.17
N MET A 117 -4.68 9.48 16.44
CA MET A 117 -5.52 8.42 16.99
C MET A 117 -5.02 7.08 16.47
N THR A 118 -5.45 5.99 17.09
CA THR A 118 -5.05 4.68 16.60
C THR A 118 -5.74 4.38 15.28
N LEU A 119 -5.14 3.51 14.49
CA LEU A 119 -5.77 3.08 13.24
C LEU A 119 -7.14 2.45 13.52
N LYS A 120 -7.25 1.69 14.60
CA LYS A 120 -8.52 1.10 15.00
C LYS A 120 -9.59 2.19 15.20
N ASP A 121 -9.26 3.22 15.97
CA ASP A 121 -10.22 4.29 16.25
C ASP A 121 -10.58 5.05 14.97
N MET A 122 -9.61 5.25 14.10
CA MET A 122 -9.88 5.93 12.83
C MET A 122 -10.84 5.12 11.97
N ILE A 123 -10.63 3.82 11.87
CA ILE A 123 -11.52 2.96 11.09
C ILE A 123 -12.92 2.97 11.69
N GLU A 124 -13.02 2.89 13.03
CA GLU A 124 -14.31 2.91 13.68
C GLU A 124 -15.05 4.23 13.46
N SER A 125 -14.30 5.32 13.27
CA SER A 125 -14.91 6.61 13.04
C SER A 125 -15.63 6.70 11.69
N PHE A 126 -15.32 5.80 10.76
CA PHE A 126 -16.02 5.73 9.49
C PHE A 126 -17.46 5.20 9.65
N LYS A 127 -17.75 4.54 10.76
CA LYS A 127 -19.07 4.00 11.06
C LYS A 127 -19.57 3.00 10.01
N ASP A 128 -18.65 2.18 9.53
CA ASP A 128 -18.94 1.12 8.56
C ASP A 128 -19.05 -0.19 9.32
N ASP A 129 -20.27 -0.75 9.38
CA ASP A 129 -20.54 -1.93 10.19
C ASP A 129 -19.72 -3.15 9.76
N GLU A 130 -19.58 -3.36 8.44
CA GLU A 130 -18.82 -4.50 7.94
C GLU A 130 -17.35 -4.35 8.27
N MET A 131 -16.82 -3.16 8.10
CA MET A 131 -15.43 -2.89 8.41
C MET A 131 -15.17 -3.08 9.91
N ASN A 132 -16.11 -2.65 10.74
CA ASN A 132 -15.97 -2.81 12.20
C ASN A 132 -16.01 -4.28 12.61
N LYS A 133 -16.79 -5.10 11.91
CA LYS A 133 -16.78 -6.54 12.18
C LYS A 133 -15.41 -7.14 11.86
N ILE A 134 -14.80 -6.70 10.79
CA ILE A 134 -13.46 -7.19 10.42
C ILE A 134 -12.45 -6.77 11.48
N VAL A 135 -12.50 -5.51 11.91
CA VAL A 135 -11.61 -5.02 12.96
C VAL A 135 -11.75 -5.87 14.22
N LYS A 136 -12.98 -6.13 14.63
CA LYS A 136 -13.26 -6.92 15.82
C LYS A 136 -12.66 -8.32 15.72
N LYS A 137 -12.74 -8.92 14.55
CA LYS A 137 -12.25 -10.27 14.33
C LYS A 137 -10.74 -10.37 14.57
N TYR A 138 -10.00 -9.32 14.24
CA TYR A 138 -8.54 -9.33 14.31
C TYR A 138 -7.96 -8.57 15.49
N TYR A 139 -8.78 -7.90 16.26
CA TYR A 139 -8.32 -7.12 17.41
C TYR A 139 -8.43 -7.96 18.67
N HIS A 140 -7.29 -8.27 19.27
CA HIS A 140 -7.25 -9.21 20.39
C HIS A 140 -6.86 -8.57 21.71
N LYS A 141 -7.13 -7.30 21.88
CA LYS A 141 -6.71 -6.63 23.10
C LYS A 141 -7.81 -6.33 24.09
#